data_615f58a9c32d98bc08ff7c110edebe88
#
_entry.id   615f58a9c32d98bc08ff7c110edebe88
#
_cell.length_a   1.000
_cell.length_b   1.000
_cell.length_c   1.000
_cell.angle_alpha   90.00
_cell.angle_beta   90.00
_cell.angle_gamma   90.00
#
_symmetry.space_group_name_H-M   'P 1'
#
loop_
_entity.id
_entity.type
_entity.pdbx_description
1 polymer ?
#
loop_
_entity_poly.entity_id
_entity_poly.type
_entity_poly.pdbx_seq_one_letter_code
_entity_poly.pdbx_strand_id
1 'polypeptide(L)'
;MNSLALTFDDGPDPCWTGRLLDALARAGARATFFPIAPRAGARPDLMARILSEGHAVGLHCDEHVRHSHRDAASGRADTERALARLHAVGVTPRLWRTPWGDTAPWTAAVAQERDLRVIGWTVDSHDWRGDRAADMFAAVRPGLRPGAIVLAHDGLGPGARRTDAHETVEFVTLVARYADAHGLALTAL
;
A
#
# COMPACT_ATOMS: atom_id res chain seq x y z
N MET A 1 -19.23 4.53 -9.04
CA MET A 1 -18.53 3.43 -9.72
C MET A 1 -18.56 2.22 -8.82
N ASN A 2 -18.76 1.04 -9.39
CA ASN A 2 -18.83 -0.21 -8.63
C ASN A 2 -17.41 -0.81 -8.50
N SER A 3 -16.57 -0.18 -7.68
CA SER A 3 -15.17 -0.54 -7.55
C SER A 3 -14.71 -0.55 -6.09
N LEU A 4 -13.69 -1.34 -5.79
CA LEU A 4 -12.94 -1.30 -4.55
C LEU A 4 -11.43 -1.20 -4.86
N ALA A 5 -10.64 -0.74 -3.90
CA ALA A 5 -9.20 -0.57 -4.04
C ALA A 5 -8.43 -1.57 -3.15
N LEU A 6 -7.56 -2.36 -3.77
CA LEU A 6 -6.50 -3.07 -3.06
C LEU A 6 -5.32 -2.12 -2.87
N THR A 7 -4.79 -2.06 -1.67
CA THR A 7 -3.65 -1.19 -1.34
C THR A 7 -2.59 -1.96 -0.56
N PHE A 8 -1.32 -1.68 -0.88
CA PHE A 8 -0.18 -2.42 -0.33
C PHE A 8 0.85 -1.46 0.24
N ASP A 9 1.24 -1.68 1.48
CA ASP A 9 2.22 -0.88 2.20
C ASP A 9 3.57 -1.61 2.33
N ASP A 10 4.61 -0.87 2.68
CA ASP A 10 5.95 -1.34 3.09
C ASP A 10 6.87 -1.88 1.99
N GLY A 11 6.38 -2.17 0.79
CA GLY A 11 7.22 -2.65 -0.30
C GLY A 11 8.18 -1.59 -0.89
N PRO A 12 8.77 -1.87 -2.06
CA PRO A 12 8.74 -3.16 -2.73
C PRO A 12 9.64 -4.20 -2.04
N ASP A 13 9.15 -5.44 -1.98
CA ASP A 13 9.93 -6.58 -1.53
C ASP A 13 10.54 -7.32 -2.73
N PRO A 14 11.85 -7.69 -2.69
CA PRO A 14 12.53 -8.32 -3.82
C PRO A 14 11.94 -9.67 -4.25
N CYS A 15 11.29 -10.39 -3.33
CA CYS A 15 10.74 -11.72 -3.59
C CYS A 15 9.23 -11.67 -3.86
N TRP A 16 8.49 -10.77 -3.20
CA TRP A 16 7.03 -10.86 -3.13
C TRP A 16 6.31 -9.85 -3.99
N THR A 17 6.81 -8.62 -4.14
CA THR A 17 6.13 -7.59 -4.94
C THR A 17 5.93 -8.05 -6.39
N GLY A 18 6.95 -8.70 -7.00
CA GLY A 18 6.82 -9.25 -8.35
C GLY A 18 5.73 -10.30 -8.47
N ARG A 19 5.61 -11.22 -7.51
CA ARG A 19 4.55 -12.27 -7.50
C ARG A 19 3.17 -11.67 -7.27
N LEU A 20 3.08 -10.62 -6.48
CA LEU A 20 1.84 -9.91 -6.24
C LEU A 20 1.38 -9.17 -7.50
N LEU A 21 2.29 -8.54 -8.24
CA LEU A 21 2.01 -7.95 -9.55
C LEU A 21 1.51 -9.00 -10.55
N ASP A 22 2.12 -10.20 -10.58
CA ASP A 22 1.64 -11.30 -11.40
C ASP A 22 0.20 -11.73 -11.04
N ALA A 23 -0.14 -11.73 -9.75
CA ALA A 23 -1.51 -12.05 -9.32
C ALA A 23 -2.51 -10.96 -9.73
N LEU A 24 -2.15 -9.69 -9.59
CA LEU A 24 -2.95 -8.55 -10.04
C LEU A 24 -3.15 -8.57 -11.56
N ALA A 25 -2.09 -8.83 -12.32
CA ALA A 25 -2.16 -8.92 -13.80
C ALA A 25 -3.10 -10.05 -14.26
N ARG A 26 -3.02 -11.24 -13.64
CA ARG A 26 -3.94 -12.35 -13.93
C ARG A 26 -5.40 -12.02 -13.65
N ALA A 27 -5.64 -11.13 -12.69
CA ALA A 27 -6.97 -10.67 -12.32
C ALA A 27 -7.45 -9.46 -13.15
N GLY A 28 -6.64 -8.89 -14.03
CA GLY A 28 -6.93 -7.63 -14.70
C GLY A 28 -7.11 -6.46 -13.74
N ALA A 29 -6.52 -6.54 -12.55
CA ALA A 29 -6.70 -5.62 -11.45
C ALA A 29 -5.64 -4.53 -11.41
N ARG A 30 -6.02 -3.33 -10.97
CA ARG A 30 -5.09 -2.27 -10.59
C ARG A 30 -5.16 -1.99 -9.12
N ALA A 31 -4.03 -1.63 -8.52
CA ALA A 31 -3.87 -1.42 -7.10
C ALA A 31 -3.10 -0.13 -6.81
N THR A 32 -2.99 0.23 -5.54
CA THR A 32 -2.16 1.36 -5.09
C THR A 32 -1.10 0.85 -4.11
N PHE A 33 0.14 1.24 -4.34
CA PHE A 33 1.28 0.88 -3.51
C PHE A 33 1.76 2.09 -2.71
N PHE A 34 2.10 1.89 -1.44
CA PHE A 34 2.68 2.88 -0.55
C PHE A 34 4.05 2.37 -0.06
N PRO A 35 5.09 2.54 -0.88
CA PRO A 35 6.40 1.98 -0.57
C PRO A 35 7.13 2.75 0.55
N ILE A 36 7.96 2.05 1.31
CA ILE A 36 9.03 2.67 2.09
C ILE A 36 10.06 3.18 1.07
N ALA A 37 10.27 4.50 1.03
CA ALA A 37 11.00 5.15 -0.06
C ALA A 37 12.44 4.64 -0.29
N PRO A 38 13.25 4.32 0.72
CA PRO A 38 14.53 3.63 0.52
C PRO A 38 14.41 2.30 -0.23
N ARG A 39 13.35 1.53 0.00
CA ARG A 39 13.10 0.26 -0.71
C ARG A 39 12.74 0.50 -2.17
N ALA A 40 11.94 1.53 -2.45
CA ALA A 40 11.65 1.96 -3.82
C ALA A 40 12.93 2.35 -4.57
N GLY A 41 13.81 3.12 -3.93
CA GLY A 41 15.12 3.50 -4.52
C GLY A 41 16.06 2.32 -4.75
N ALA A 42 15.99 1.28 -3.90
CA ALA A 42 16.79 0.07 -4.04
C ALA A 42 16.26 -0.90 -5.14
N ARG A 43 15.01 -0.74 -5.56
CA ARG A 43 14.36 -1.62 -6.56
C ARG A 43 13.64 -0.81 -7.65
N PRO A 44 14.40 0.00 -8.43
CA PRO A 44 13.82 0.78 -9.52
C PRO A 44 13.17 -0.10 -10.62
N ASP A 45 13.61 -1.34 -10.75
CA ASP A 45 13.02 -2.35 -11.64
C ASP A 45 11.58 -2.70 -11.25
N LEU A 46 11.31 -2.94 -9.96
CA LEU A 46 9.96 -3.20 -9.46
C LEU A 46 9.09 -1.95 -9.51
N MET A 47 9.65 -0.77 -9.22
CA MET A 47 8.92 0.50 -9.36
C MET A 47 8.50 0.76 -10.80
N ALA A 48 9.40 0.55 -11.76
CA ALA A 48 9.10 0.66 -13.18
C ALA A 48 7.97 -0.31 -13.59
N ARG A 49 8.00 -1.55 -13.07
CA ARG A 49 6.96 -2.53 -13.32
C ARG A 49 5.60 -2.09 -12.73
N ILE A 50 5.56 -1.64 -11.47
CA ILE A 50 4.35 -1.11 -10.83
C ILE A 50 3.72 -0.01 -11.70
N LEU A 51 4.52 0.94 -12.16
CA LEU A 51 4.03 2.06 -12.97
C LEU A 51 3.57 1.62 -14.37
N SER A 52 4.34 0.77 -15.07
CA SER A 52 4.02 0.32 -16.44
C SER A 52 2.79 -0.58 -16.49
N GLU A 53 2.47 -1.31 -15.42
CA GLU A 53 1.25 -2.11 -15.30
C GLU A 53 0.02 -1.28 -14.87
N GLY A 54 0.18 0.05 -14.72
CA GLY A 54 -0.91 1.00 -14.48
C GLY A 54 -1.40 1.04 -13.03
N HIS A 55 -0.57 0.63 -12.08
CA HIS A 55 -0.83 0.81 -10.66
C HIS A 55 -0.49 2.24 -10.22
N ALA A 56 -1.13 2.71 -9.15
CA ALA A 56 -0.79 3.97 -8.52
C ALA A 56 0.28 3.78 -7.44
N VAL A 57 1.07 4.83 -7.21
CA VAL A 57 2.05 4.87 -6.12
C VAL A 57 1.79 6.11 -5.28
N GLY A 58 1.59 5.91 -3.98
CA GLY A 58 1.53 6.96 -2.96
C GLY A 58 2.81 7.03 -2.14
N LEU A 59 2.87 8.02 -1.26
CA LEU A 59 3.92 8.17 -0.26
C LEU A 59 3.60 7.31 0.96
N HIS A 60 4.58 6.57 1.50
CA HIS A 60 4.49 6.00 2.85
C HIS A 60 5.40 6.75 3.82
N CYS A 61 6.70 6.54 3.75
CA CYS A 61 7.70 7.17 4.60
C CYS A 61 9.12 6.98 4.04
N ASP A 62 10.08 7.71 4.59
CA ASP A 62 11.51 7.38 4.48
C ASP A 62 11.91 6.40 5.59
N GLU A 63 11.56 6.73 6.83
CA GLU A 63 11.74 5.88 7.99
C GLU A 63 10.37 5.49 8.57
N HIS A 64 10.13 4.19 8.75
CA HIS A 64 8.86 3.69 9.23
C HIS A 64 8.71 3.90 10.75
N VAL A 65 8.37 5.14 11.14
CA VAL A 65 8.17 5.59 12.52
C VAL A 65 6.80 6.27 12.64
N ARG A 66 6.08 6.01 13.72
CA ARG A 66 4.78 6.65 14.01
C ARG A 66 4.91 8.17 14.04
N HIS A 67 3.97 8.86 13.43
CA HIS A 67 3.96 10.34 13.43
C HIS A 67 3.81 10.91 14.85
N SER A 68 3.04 10.24 15.72
CA SER A 68 2.91 10.60 17.12
C SER A 68 4.22 10.52 17.92
N HIS A 69 5.23 9.80 17.41
CA HIS A 69 6.56 9.68 18.02
C HIS A 69 7.58 10.66 17.42
N ARG A 70 7.13 11.58 16.56
CA ARG A 70 7.99 12.59 15.91
C ARG A 70 7.47 14.00 16.18
N ASP A 71 8.37 14.96 16.23
CA ASP A 71 8.01 16.37 16.13
C ASP A 71 7.77 16.79 14.66
N ALA A 72 7.24 17.98 14.46
CA ALA A 72 6.92 18.50 13.13
C ALA A 72 8.14 18.64 12.23
N ALA A 73 9.30 18.98 12.79
CA ALA A 73 10.53 19.21 12.01
C ALA A 73 11.08 17.88 11.47
N SER A 74 11.17 16.85 12.32
CA SER A 74 11.63 15.52 11.93
C SER A 74 10.64 14.83 11.00
N GLY A 75 9.32 15.01 11.21
CA GLY A 75 8.29 14.49 10.31
C GLY A 75 8.36 15.14 8.92
N ARG A 76 8.54 16.46 8.85
CA ARG A 76 8.74 17.17 7.58
C ARG A 76 9.99 16.69 6.84
N ALA A 77 11.11 16.55 7.55
CA ALA A 77 12.35 16.07 6.95
C ALA A 77 12.24 14.64 6.42
N ASP A 78 11.54 13.75 7.12
CA ASP A 78 11.24 12.39 6.65
C ASP A 78 10.43 12.41 5.36
N THR A 79 9.35 13.20 5.33
CA THR A 79 8.49 13.36 4.16
C THR A 79 9.27 13.88 2.95
N GLU A 80 10.14 14.88 3.14
CA GLU A 80 10.98 15.43 2.07
C GLU A 80 11.97 14.41 1.50
N ARG A 81 12.65 13.66 2.36
CA ARG A 81 13.54 12.58 1.90
C ARG A 81 12.79 11.52 1.13
N ALA A 82 11.63 11.11 1.63
CA ALA A 82 10.80 10.11 0.96
C ALA A 82 10.33 10.59 -0.42
N LEU A 83 9.84 11.83 -0.53
CA LEU A 83 9.44 12.42 -1.81
C LEU A 83 10.61 12.49 -2.80
N ALA A 84 11.79 12.92 -2.35
CA ALA A 84 12.98 12.99 -3.20
C ALA A 84 13.36 11.61 -3.78
N ARG A 85 13.31 10.56 -2.96
CA ARG A 85 13.58 9.18 -3.41
C ARG A 85 12.53 8.68 -4.40
N LEU A 86 11.25 8.95 -4.15
CA LEU A 86 10.17 8.57 -5.07
C LEU A 86 10.28 9.32 -6.40
N HIS A 87 10.59 10.60 -6.37
CA HIS A 87 10.84 11.38 -7.60
C HIS A 87 12.01 10.79 -8.42
N ALA A 88 13.06 10.33 -7.76
CA ALA A 88 14.21 9.71 -8.44
C ALA A 88 13.86 8.41 -9.18
N VAL A 89 12.76 7.74 -8.81
CA VAL A 89 12.23 6.56 -9.52
C VAL A 89 10.99 6.88 -10.37
N GLY A 90 10.76 8.15 -10.70
CA GLY A 90 9.71 8.60 -11.61
C GLY A 90 8.31 8.72 -10.99
N VAL A 91 8.19 8.76 -9.66
CA VAL A 91 6.92 8.86 -8.95
C VAL A 91 6.71 10.27 -8.39
N THR A 92 5.57 10.88 -8.71
CA THR A 92 5.09 12.13 -8.06
C THR A 92 3.79 11.80 -7.32
N PRO A 93 3.87 11.40 -6.03
CA PRO A 93 2.69 10.94 -5.30
C PRO A 93 1.74 12.10 -4.98
N ARG A 94 0.44 11.78 -4.93
CA ARG A 94 -0.64 12.67 -4.47
C ARG A 94 -1.35 12.11 -3.24
N LEU A 95 -1.08 10.84 -2.92
CA LEU A 95 -1.63 10.14 -1.76
C LEU A 95 -0.53 9.91 -0.75
N TRP A 96 -0.87 10.00 0.52
CA TRP A 96 0.02 9.70 1.64
C TRP A 96 -0.66 8.78 2.63
N ARG A 97 -0.10 7.59 2.83
CA ARG A 97 -0.49 6.71 3.93
C ARG A 97 0.61 6.75 4.98
N THR A 98 0.24 7.22 6.16
CA THR A 98 1.18 7.34 7.28
C THR A 98 1.49 5.97 7.88
N PRO A 99 2.70 5.72 8.41
CA PRO A 99 3.04 4.47 9.10
C PRO A 99 2.01 4.10 10.17
N TRP A 100 1.51 2.87 10.13
CA TRP A 100 0.39 2.35 10.96
C TRP A 100 -0.90 3.15 10.88
N GLY A 101 -1.09 4.02 9.91
CA GLY A 101 -2.20 4.97 9.87
C GLY A 101 -2.14 6.03 10.98
N ASP A 102 -1.03 6.11 11.69
CA ASP A 102 -0.83 7.01 12.82
C ASP A 102 -0.59 8.45 12.34
N THR A 103 -1.29 9.42 12.93
CA THR A 103 -1.16 10.83 12.58
C THR A 103 -0.82 11.66 13.82
N ALA A 104 -0.21 12.83 13.59
CA ALA A 104 0.10 13.81 14.62
C ALA A 104 -0.51 15.18 14.21
N PRO A 105 -0.59 16.16 15.13
CA PRO A 105 -1.15 17.48 14.81
C PRO A 105 -0.48 18.18 13.62
N TRP A 106 0.81 17.88 13.36
CA TRP A 106 1.57 18.44 12.25
C TRP A 106 1.30 17.74 10.89
N THR A 107 0.78 16.50 10.89
CA THR A 107 0.62 15.68 9.67
C THR A 107 -0.20 16.38 8.59
N ALA A 108 -1.34 16.97 8.97
CA ALA A 108 -2.24 17.64 8.02
C ALA A 108 -1.57 18.86 7.37
N ALA A 109 -0.82 19.65 8.14
CA ALA A 109 -0.12 20.82 7.63
C ALA A 109 0.95 20.42 6.60
N VAL A 110 1.77 19.41 6.92
CA VAL A 110 2.79 18.89 5.98
C VAL A 110 2.15 18.31 4.73
N ALA A 111 1.04 17.59 4.86
CA ALA A 111 0.30 17.06 3.71
C ALA A 111 -0.17 18.19 2.79
N GLN A 112 -0.76 19.24 3.33
CA GLN A 112 -1.22 20.41 2.57
C GLN A 112 -0.06 21.13 1.86
N GLU A 113 1.06 21.36 2.54
CA GLU A 113 2.24 22.00 1.97
C GLU A 113 2.83 21.24 0.77
N ARG A 114 2.64 19.93 0.72
CA ARG A 114 3.18 19.04 -0.31
C ARG A 114 2.13 18.54 -1.31
N ASP A 115 0.91 19.10 -1.25
CA ASP A 115 -0.21 18.70 -2.11
C ASP A 115 -0.49 17.19 -2.04
N LEU A 116 -0.43 16.65 -0.82
CA LEU A 116 -0.70 15.26 -0.49
C LEU A 116 -2.05 15.11 0.20
N ARG A 117 -2.80 14.09 -0.16
CA ARG A 117 -4.01 13.67 0.55
C ARG A 117 -3.70 12.47 1.43
N VAL A 118 -3.84 12.64 2.74
CA VAL A 118 -3.72 11.53 3.70
C VAL A 118 -4.88 10.55 3.49
N ILE A 119 -4.56 9.27 3.34
CA ILE A 119 -5.52 8.20 3.06
C ILE A 119 -5.34 7.03 4.01
N GLY A 120 -6.42 6.58 4.62
CA GLY A 120 -6.47 5.38 5.44
C GLY A 120 -6.98 4.17 4.66
N TRP A 121 -7.67 3.29 5.37
CA TRP A 121 -8.35 2.11 4.84
C TRP A 121 -9.70 1.93 5.52
N THR A 122 -10.57 1.15 4.89
CA THR A 122 -11.89 0.80 5.44
C THR A 122 -11.95 -0.66 5.85
N VAL A 123 -11.02 -1.48 5.34
CA VAL A 123 -10.93 -2.91 5.59
C VAL A 123 -9.45 -3.28 5.77
N ASP A 124 -9.13 -3.96 6.85
CA ASP A 124 -7.77 -4.43 7.15
C ASP A 124 -7.69 -5.95 6.99
N SER A 125 -6.79 -6.42 6.13
CA SER A 125 -6.56 -7.86 5.95
C SER A 125 -5.85 -8.50 7.14
N HIS A 126 -5.15 -7.72 7.93
CA HIS A 126 -4.27 -8.18 9.01
C HIS A 126 -3.20 -9.20 8.54
N ASP A 127 -2.82 -9.16 7.27
CA ASP A 127 -1.85 -10.08 6.67
C ASP A 127 -0.49 -10.08 7.37
N TRP A 128 -0.13 -8.99 8.04
CA TRP A 128 1.06 -8.86 8.87
C TRP A 128 1.12 -9.86 10.04
N ARG A 129 -0.01 -10.46 10.43
CA ARG A 129 -0.07 -11.48 11.49
C ARG A 129 0.46 -12.84 11.06
N GLY A 130 0.42 -13.12 9.74
CA GLY A 130 0.75 -14.43 9.18
C GLY A 130 -0.44 -15.39 9.14
N ASP A 131 -1.66 -14.85 9.15
CA ASP A 131 -2.89 -15.64 8.98
C ASP A 131 -2.95 -16.20 7.54
N ARG A 132 -3.68 -17.31 7.35
CA ARG A 132 -3.87 -17.91 6.02
C ARG A 132 -4.76 -17.03 5.16
N ALA A 133 -4.53 -17.05 3.86
CA ALA A 133 -5.30 -16.28 2.89
C ALA A 133 -6.83 -16.49 3.01
N ALA A 134 -7.25 -17.71 3.26
CA ALA A 134 -8.67 -18.05 3.44
C ALA A 134 -9.28 -17.39 4.69
N ASP A 135 -8.52 -17.34 5.78
CA ASP A 135 -8.97 -16.74 7.05
C ASP A 135 -9.01 -15.21 6.91
N MET A 136 -7.98 -14.61 6.31
CA MET A 136 -7.96 -13.19 5.97
C MET A 136 -9.15 -12.81 5.09
N PHE A 137 -9.41 -13.61 4.03
CA PHE A 137 -10.53 -13.37 3.13
C PHE A 137 -11.88 -13.48 3.85
N ALA A 138 -12.08 -14.50 4.69
CA ALA A 138 -13.31 -14.65 5.46
C ALA A 138 -13.56 -13.43 6.37
N ALA A 139 -12.50 -12.90 7.00
CA ALA A 139 -12.59 -11.74 7.87
C ALA A 139 -12.93 -10.44 7.11
N VAL A 140 -12.34 -10.21 5.94
CA VAL A 140 -12.56 -8.97 5.18
C VAL A 140 -13.81 -9.00 4.31
N ARG A 141 -14.31 -10.18 3.92
CA ARG A 141 -15.43 -10.35 2.99
C ARG A 141 -16.65 -9.47 3.28
N PRO A 142 -17.11 -9.31 4.55
CA PRO A 142 -18.26 -8.45 4.84
C PRO A 142 -18.03 -6.97 4.51
N GLY A 143 -16.78 -6.53 4.45
CA GLY A 143 -16.39 -5.16 4.13
C GLY A 143 -16.10 -4.92 2.64
N LEU A 144 -16.05 -5.97 1.80
CA LEU A 144 -15.78 -5.86 0.36
C LEU A 144 -17.03 -5.36 -0.39
N ARG A 145 -17.11 -4.06 -0.54
CA ARG A 145 -18.24 -3.34 -1.17
C ARG A 145 -17.72 -2.16 -2.00
N PRO A 146 -18.54 -1.52 -2.84
CA PRO A 146 -18.16 -0.32 -3.57
C PRO A 146 -17.57 0.75 -2.64
N GLY A 147 -16.41 1.29 -3.03
CA GLY A 147 -15.68 2.30 -2.26
C GLY A 147 -14.80 1.75 -1.14
N ALA A 148 -14.74 0.42 -0.94
CA ALA A 148 -13.84 -0.16 0.05
C ALA A 148 -12.36 0.06 -0.33
N ILE A 149 -11.55 0.39 0.67
CA ILE A 149 -10.09 0.47 0.58
C ILE A 149 -9.53 -0.62 1.48
N VAL A 150 -8.92 -1.63 0.88
CA VAL A 150 -8.39 -2.80 1.57
C VAL A 150 -6.90 -2.60 1.83
N LEU A 151 -6.48 -2.69 3.09
CA LEU A 151 -5.08 -2.69 3.50
C LEU A 151 -4.52 -4.11 3.45
N ALA A 152 -3.39 -4.24 2.80
CA ALA A 152 -2.47 -5.37 2.85
C ALA A 152 -1.02 -4.84 2.71
N HIS A 153 -0.02 -5.72 2.64
CA HIS A 153 1.37 -5.32 2.57
C HIS A 153 2.12 -6.20 1.56
N ASP A 154 2.85 -5.59 0.64
CA ASP A 154 3.73 -6.30 -0.30
C ASP A 154 5.17 -6.44 0.24
N GLY A 155 5.47 -5.80 1.39
CA GLY A 155 6.72 -5.92 2.12
C GLY A 155 6.52 -6.33 3.59
N LEU A 156 7.62 -6.63 4.26
CA LEU A 156 7.64 -6.88 5.70
C LEU A 156 8.01 -5.59 6.42
N GLY A 157 7.00 -4.91 6.95
CA GLY A 157 7.19 -3.72 7.76
C GLY A 157 7.60 -4.03 9.20
N PRO A 158 8.02 -3.02 9.96
CA PRO A 158 8.27 -3.19 11.39
C PRO A 158 7.03 -3.66 12.13
N GLY A 159 7.16 -4.76 12.90
CA GLY A 159 6.06 -5.36 13.64
C GLY A 159 5.33 -6.49 12.90
N ALA A 160 5.70 -6.80 11.66
CA ALA A 160 5.21 -8.00 10.98
C ALA A 160 5.62 -9.26 11.75
N ARG A 161 4.65 -10.16 11.95
CA ARG A 161 4.87 -11.47 12.60
C ARG A 161 5.11 -12.58 11.60
N ARG A 162 4.72 -12.34 10.34
CA ARG A 162 4.99 -13.23 9.20
C ARG A 162 6.43 -13.10 8.73
N THR A 163 6.93 -14.13 8.08
CA THR A 163 8.29 -14.20 7.52
C THR A 163 8.32 -13.99 6.00
N ASP A 164 7.14 -13.95 5.36
CA ASP A 164 6.97 -13.80 3.91
C ASP A 164 5.60 -13.19 3.59
N ALA A 165 5.31 -12.98 2.30
CA ALA A 165 4.03 -12.47 1.84
C ALA A 165 3.28 -13.46 0.92
N HIS A 166 3.56 -14.75 1.04
CA HIS A 166 2.88 -15.78 0.24
C HIS A 166 1.36 -15.73 0.40
N GLU A 167 0.90 -15.72 1.64
CA GLU A 167 -0.55 -15.68 1.94
C GLU A 167 -1.21 -14.37 1.45
N THR A 168 -0.47 -13.26 1.38
CA THR A 168 -0.98 -12.01 0.78
C THR A 168 -1.21 -12.17 -0.72
N VAL A 169 -0.29 -12.85 -1.44
CA VAL A 169 -0.47 -13.12 -2.87
C VAL A 169 -1.70 -14.00 -3.12
N GLU A 170 -1.91 -15.04 -2.32
CA GLU A 170 -3.10 -15.89 -2.40
C GLU A 170 -4.39 -15.13 -2.02
N PHE A 171 -4.33 -14.28 -1.02
CA PHE A 171 -5.43 -13.41 -0.60
C PHE A 171 -5.90 -12.50 -1.75
N VAL A 172 -4.98 -11.90 -2.51
CA VAL A 172 -5.33 -11.10 -3.71
C VAL A 172 -6.14 -11.91 -4.70
N THR A 173 -5.78 -13.18 -4.92
CA THR A 173 -6.53 -14.07 -5.82
C THR A 173 -7.95 -14.31 -5.33
N LEU A 174 -8.15 -14.49 -4.02
CA LEU A 174 -9.49 -14.69 -3.43
C LEU A 174 -10.34 -13.41 -3.53
N VAL A 175 -9.76 -12.24 -3.24
CA VAL A 175 -10.47 -10.96 -3.37
C VAL A 175 -10.83 -10.67 -4.82
N ALA A 176 -9.94 -10.98 -5.78
CA ALA A 176 -10.19 -10.77 -7.20
C ALA A 176 -11.36 -11.65 -7.70
N ARG A 177 -11.39 -12.92 -7.34
CA ARG A 177 -12.52 -13.83 -7.67
C ARG A 177 -13.83 -13.34 -7.07
N TYR A 178 -13.81 -12.86 -5.84
CA TYR A 178 -15.00 -12.30 -5.19
C TYR A 178 -15.47 -11.03 -5.93
N ALA A 179 -14.56 -10.14 -6.24
CA ALA A 179 -14.87 -8.89 -6.95
C ALA A 179 -15.52 -9.17 -8.31
N ASP A 180 -14.95 -10.08 -9.11
CA ASP A 180 -15.48 -10.50 -10.39
C ASP A 180 -16.91 -11.08 -10.24
N ALA A 181 -17.11 -12.02 -9.31
CA ALA A 181 -18.42 -12.66 -9.05
C ALA A 181 -19.50 -11.66 -8.59
N HIS A 182 -19.13 -10.49 -8.07
CA HIS A 182 -20.03 -9.44 -7.59
C HIS A 182 -20.05 -8.19 -8.48
N GLY A 183 -19.43 -8.22 -9.65
CA GLY A 183 -19.37 -7.10 -10.58
C GLY A 183 -18.65 -5.87 -10.02
N LEU A 184 -17.64 -6.08 -9.16
CA LEU A 184 -16.80 -5.05 -8.60
C LEU A 184 -15.48 -4.95 -9.39
N ALA A 185 -15.12 -3.76 -9.84
CA ALA A 185 -13.81 -3.54 -10.43
C ALA A 185 -12.75 -3.34 -9.33
N LEU A 186 -11.56 -3.93 -9.53
CA LEU A 186 -10.38 -3.64 -8.72
C LEU A 186 -9.60 -2.50 -9.36
N THR A 187 -9.61 -1.32 -8.73
CA THR A 187 -9.02 -0.09 -9.29
C THR A 187 -7.99 0.51 -8.36
N ALA A 188 -7.02 1.24 -8.92
CA ALA A 188 -6.18 2.13 -8.14
C ALA A 188 -7.00 3.31 -7.58
N LEU A 189 -6.51 3.93 -6.48
CA LEU A 189 -7.08 5.13 -5.85
C LEU A 189 -6.83 6.40 -6.66
#